data_06b8a6f974cbfb67df9c2f4843c7e0dd
#
_entry.id   06b8a6f974cbfb67df9c2f4843c7e0dd
#
_cell.length_a   1.000
_cell.length_b   1.000
_cell.length_c   1.000
_cell.angle_alpha   90.00
_cell.angle_beta   90.00
_cell.angle_gamma   90.00
#
_symmetry.space_group_name_H-M   'P 1'
#
loop_
_entity.id
_entity.type
_entity.pdbx_description
1 polymer ?
#
loop_
_entity_poly.entity_id
_entity_poly.type
_entity_poly.pdbx_seq_one_letter_code
_entity_poly.pdbx_strand_id
1 'polypeptide(L)'
;MTKTLLDKKIALLLSGGVDSTALIQYYKDQGANISAYFINYNQDSIESENISVEKIVKYFNIPLRKISLGYKIKKNNFEYTMRNSLFINIVASTIEEDVDIIAMGIHNGTDYYDCSKKFISTMQDILDGYFKGKVNIDVPFIDWYKNDIFRYARTKDIPIEMTYSSEKQSFTP
;
A
#
# COMPACT_ATOMS: atom_id res chain seq x y z
N MET A 1 15.32 -5.44 18.42
CA MET A 1 16.14 -4.66 17.47
C MET A 1 15.35 -4.48 16.20
N THR A 2 14.92 -3.26 15.92
CA THR A 2 14.26 -2.93 14.63
C THR A 2 15.30 -3.14 13.53
N LYS A 3 15.01 -4.04 12.61
CA LYS A 3 15.88 -4.32 11.47
C LYS A 3 15.92 -3.03 10.61
N THR A 4 17.04 -2.33 10.61
CA THR A 4 17.22 -1.13 9.81
C THR A 4 17.09 -1.48 8.33
N LEU A 5 16.22 -0.77 7.60
CA LEU A 5 16.04 -0.92 6.16
C LEU A 5 16.85 0.11 5.37
N LEU A 6 17.98 0.52 5.94
CA LEU A 6 18.85 1.51 5.33
C LEU A 6 19.16 1.12 3.89
N ASP A 7 18.95 2.06 2.97
CA ASP A 7 19.18 1.93 1.53
C ASP A 7 18.33 0.88 0.80
N LYS A 8 17.43 0.16 1.50
CA LYS A 8 16.50 -0.74 0.83
C LYS A 8 15.54 0.01 -0.08
N LYS A 9 15.30 -0.54 -1.26
CA LYS A 9 14.38 0.03 -2.25
C LYS A 9 13.00 -0.59 -2.12
N ILE A 10 12.02 0.26 -1.83
CA ILE A 10 10.64 -0.13 -1.56
C ILE A 10 9.73 0.32 -2.71
N ALA A 11 9.05 -0.63 -3.34
CA ALA A 11 7.89 -0.36 -4.19
C ALA A 11 6.64 -0.37 -3.32
N LEU A 12 6.09 0.80 -2.98
CA LEU A 12 4.98 0.95 -2.05
C LEU A 12 3.67 1.17 -2.80
N LEU A 13 2.69 0.28 -2.59
CA LEU A 13 1.33 0.44 -3.09
C LEU A 13 0.62 1.55 -2.33
N LEU A 14 0.39 2.68 -2.99
CA LEU A 14 -0.20 3.88 -2.42
C LEU A 14 -1.62 4.09 -2.95
N SER A 15 -2.62 3.95 -2.09
CA SER A 15 -4.04 4.15 -2.44
C SER A 15 -4.55 5.57 -2.18
N GLY A 16 -3.76 6.41 -1.52
CA GLY A 16 -4.19 7.73 -1.05
C GLY A 16 -4.90 7.71 0.31
N GLY A 17 -5.14 6.53 0.89
CA GLY A 17 -5.69 6.36 2.24
C GLY A 17 -4.64 6.47 3.34
N VAL A 18 -5.11 6.60 4.60
CA VAL A 18 -4.23 6.81 5.76
C VAL A 18 -3.25 5.66 5.97
N ASP A 19 -3.68 4.41 5.73
CA ASP A 19 -2.84 3.23 5.98
C ASP A 19 -1.61 3.20 5.07
N SER A 20 -1.81 3.37 3.77
CA SER A 20 -0.72 3.41 2.80
C SER A 20 0.15 4.66 2.95
N THR A 21 -0.43 5.78 3.41
CA THR A 21 0.33 7.01 3.70
C THR A 21 1.21 6.83 4.93
N ALA A 22 0.69 6.18 5.98
CA ALA A 22 1.45 5.87 7.19
C ALA A 22 2.65 4.96 6.91
N LEU A 23 2.53 4.04 5.94
CA LEU A 23 3.66 3.21 5.50
C LEU A 23 4.82 4.01 4.94
N ILE A 24 4.58 5.12 4.26
CA ILE A 24 5.66 5.97 3.73
C ILE A 24 6.54 6.43 4.90
N GLN A 25 5.92 6.98 5.96
CA GLN A 25 6.65 7.43 7.14
C GLN A 25 7.37 6.26 7.84
N TYR A 26 6.69 5.12 7.95
CA TYR A 26 7.26 3.91 8.57
C TYR A 26 8.59 3.50 7.92
N TYR A 27 8.66 3.50 6.59
CA TYR A 27 9.87 3.15 5.86
C TYR A 27 10.90 4.28 5.83
N LYS A 28 10.48 5.54 5.77
CA LYS A 28 11.38 6.70 5.86
C LYS A 28 12.11 6.74 7.20
N ASP A 29 11.43 6.43 8.30
CA ASP A 29 12.04 6.35 9.64
C ASP A 29 13.14 5.28 9.73
N GLN A 30 13.13 4.29 8.83
CA GLN A 30 14.12 3.22 8.76
C GLN A 30 15.20 3.46 7.70
N GLY A 31 15.19 4.61 7.04
CA GLY A 31 16.18 5.00 6.03
C GLY A 31 16.01 4.35 4.66
N ALA A 32 14.82 3.82 4.36
CA ALA A 32 14.54 3.18 3.07
C ALA A 32 14.29 4.21 1.95
N ASN A 33 14.59 3.80 0.72
CA ASN A 33 14.28 4.53 -0.50
C ASN A 33 12.93 4.06 -1.05
N ILE A 34 11.95 4.97 -1.16
CA ILE A 34 10.56 4.62 -1.48
C ILE A 34 10.19 5.14 -2.86
N SER A 35 9.57 4.29 -3.67
CA SER A 35 8.83 4.66 -4.88
C SER A 35 7.37 4.26 -4.71
N ALA A 36 6.45 5.20 -4.87
CA ALA A 36 5.03 4.96 -4.77
C ALA A 36 4.45 4.41 -6.08
N TYR A 37 3.56 3.43 -5.96
CA TYR A 37 2.82 2.84 -7.07
C TYR A 37 1.32 3.05 -6.83
N PHE A 38 0.67 3.78 -7.72
CA PHE A 38 -0.77 4.00 -7.70
C PHE A 38 -1.42 3.24 -8.85
N ILE A 39 -2.40 2.39 -8.55
CA ILE A 39 -3.12 1.60 -9.54
C ILE A 39 -4.53 2.14 -9.73
N ASN A 40 -4.81 2.63 -10.94
CA ASN A 40 -6.14 2.95 -11.39
C ASN A 40 -6.79 1.69 -11.99
N TYR A 41 -7.76 1.13 -11.27
CA TYR A 41 -8.55 -0.02 -11.71
C TYR A 41 -10.00 0.36 -12.02
N ASN A 42 -10.23 1.61 -12.40
CA ASN A 42 -11.53 2.22 -12.69
C ASN A 42 -12.49 2.18 -11.49
N GLN A 43 -11.93 2.34 -10.26
CA GLN A 43 -12.70 2.50 -9.03
C GLN A 43 -13.50 3.81 -9.05
N ASP A 44 -14.66 3.80 -8.36
CA ASP A 44 -15.54 4.97 -8.31
C ASP A 44 -14.89 6.19 -7.62
N SER A 45 -13.92 5.95 -6.74
CA SER A 45 -13.16 6.96 -5.99
C SER A 45 -11.89 7.46 -6.71
N ILE A 46 -11.66 7.06 -7.96
CA ILE A 46 -10.40 7.29 -8.67
C ILE A 46 -9.93 8.75 -8.66
N GLU A 47 -10.83 9.71 -8.87
CA GLU A 47 -10.47 11.14 -8.90
C GLU A 47 -9.98 11.61 -7.52
N SER A 48 -10.72 11.28 -6.45
CA SER A 48 -10.38 11.66 -5.08
C SER A 48 -9.10 11.00 -4.60
N GLU A 49 -8.93 9.71 -4.90
CA GLU A 49 -7.70 8.98 -4.59
C GLU A 49 -6.50 9.56 -5.32
N ASN A 50 -6.63 9.86 -6.61
CA ASN A 50 -5.55 10.45 -7.42
C ASN A 50 -5.12 11.82 -6.88
N ILE A 51 -6.07 12.68 -6.49
CA ILE A 51 -5.76 13.98 -5.87
C ILE A 51 -4.99 13.78 -4.56
N SER A 52 -5.42 12.83 -3.72
CA SER A 52 -4.74 12.53 -2.46
C SER A 52 -3.32 12.00 -2.70
N VAL A 53 -3.16 11.04 -3.60
CA VAL A 53 -1.86 10.45 -3.95
C VAL A 53 -0.87 11.53 -4.42
N GLU A 54 -1.29 12.44 -5.31
CA GLU A 54 -0.43 13.55 -5.79
C GLU A 54 0.03 14.47 -4.65
N LYS A 55 -0.88 14.82 -3.72
CA LYS A 55 -0.53 15.63 -2.55
C LYS A 55 0.46 14.90 -1.64
N ILE A 56 0.21 13.62 -1.37
CA ILE A 56 1.02 12.79 -0.49
C ILE A 56 2.45 12.63 -1.04
N VAL A 57 2.61 12.25 -2.31
CA VAL A 57 3.95 12.05 -2.88
C VAL A 57 4.74 13.34 -2.96
N LYS A 58 4.08 14.47 -3.20
CA LYS A 58 4.70 15.80 -3.15
C LYS A 58 5.16 16.16 -1.73
N TYR A 59 4.32 15.92 -0.71
CA TYR A 59 4.66 16.16 0.69
C TYR A 59 5.89 15.35 1.13
N PHE A 60 5.90 14.05 0.81
CA PHE A 60 6.99 13.17 1.17
C PHE A 60 8.22 13.24 0.26
N ASN A 61 8.12 13.97 -0.86
CA ASN A 61 9.14 14.07 -1.90
C ASN A 61 9.61 12.68 -2.38
N ILE A 62 8.70 11.85 -2.83
CA ILE A 62 8.97 10.50 -3.34
C ILE A 62 8.46 10.35 -4.78
N PRO A 63 9.12 9.54 -5.62
CA PRO A 63 8.66 9.28 -6.98
C PRO A 63 7.34 8.51 -7.00
N LEU A 64 6.51 8.79 -8.02
CA LEU A 64 5.23 8.16 -8.24
C LEU A 64 5.19 7.48 -9.61
N ARG A 65 4.78 6.22 -9.64
CA ARG A 65 4.38 5.49 -10.85
C ARG A 65 2.87 5.25 -10.84
N LYS A 66 2.20 5.62 -11.92
CA LYS A 66 0.77 5.36 -12.10
C LYS A 66 0.58 4.28 -13.14
N ILE A 67 -0.25 3.29 -12.82
CA ILE A 67 -0.59 2.19 -13.70
C ILE A 67 -2.10 2.16 -13.85
N SER A 68 -2.61 2.18 -15.09
CA SER A 68 -4.05 2.13 -15.35
C SER A 68 -4.42 0.78 -15.97
N LEU A 69 -5.48 0.17 -15.43
CA LEU A 69 -6.03 -1.07 -15.98
C LEU A 69 -7.07 -0.76 -17.07
N GLY A 70 -7.04 -1.52 -18.14
CA GLY A 70 -7.99 -1.41 -19.24
C GLY A 70 -9.39 -1.96 -18.94
N TYR A 71 -9.66 -2.36 -17.69
CA TYR A 71 -10.94 -2.93 -17.27
C TYR A 71 -11.25 -2.56 -15.80
N LYS A 72 -12.53 -2.64 -15.42
CA LYS A 72 -12.98 -2.42 -14.06
C LYS A 72 -12.99 -3.74 -13.29
N ILE A 73 -12.38 -3.79 -12.11
CA ILE A 73 -12.49 -4.95 -11.21
C ILE A 73 -13.91 -5.01 -10.67
N LYS A 74 -14.53 -6.18 -10.71
CA LYS A 74 -15.86 -6.39 -10.15
C LYS A 74 -15.82 -6.37 -8.62
N LYS A 75 -16.82 -5.71 -8.05
CA LYS A 75 -17.07 -5.70 -6.61
C LYS A 75 -18.16 -6.75 -6.29
N ASN A 76 -17.83 -7.69 -5.43
CA ASN A 76 -18.75 -8.72 -4.93
C ASN A 76 -18.92 -8.51 -3.42
N ASN A 77 -20.13 -8.25 -2.94
CA ASN A 77 -20.41 -8.09 -1.51
C ASN A 77 -19.43 -7.16 -0.79
N PHE A 78 -19.20 -5.98 -1.34
CA PHE A 78 -18.26 -4.96 -0.82
C PHE A 78 -16.76 -5.29 -0.98
N GLU A 79 -16.39 -6.47 -1.48
CA GLU A 79 -15.02 -6.88 -1.75
C GLU A 79 -14.69 -6.79 -3.24
N TYR A 80 -13.51 -6.28 -3.57
CA TYR A 80 -12.92 -6.41 -4.90
C TYR A 80 -12.11 -7.71 -4.94
N THR A 81 -12.74 -8.79 -5.42
CA THR A 81 -12.14 -10.12 -5.46
C THR A 81 -10.77 -10.11 -6.14
N MET A 82 -9.76 -10.70 -5.50
CA MET A 82 -8.39 -10.83 -5.98
C MET A 82 -7.64 -9.50 -6.22
N ARG A 83 -8.16 -8.36 -5.73
CA ARG A 83 -7.56 -7.06 -5.98
C ARG A 83 -6.11 -6.98 -5.48
N ASN A 84 -5.84 -7.40 -4.26
CA ASN A 84 -4.51 -7.30 -3.67
C ASN A 84 -3.51 -8.23 -4.38
N SER A 85 -3.92 -9.44 -4.81
CA SER A 85 -3.07 -10.33 -5.59
C SER A 85 -2.74 -9.72 -6.95
N LEU A 86 -3.73 -9.12 -7.62
CA LEU A 86 -3.52 -8.44 -8.89
C LEU A 86 -2.53 -7.28 -8.74
N PHE A 87 -2.69 -6.47 -7.69
CA PHE A 87 -1.81 -5.33 -7.45
C PHE A 87 -0.36 -5.74 -7.20
N ILE A 88 -0.15 -6.77 -6.38
CA ILE A 88 1.19 -7.32 -6.14
C ILE A 88 1.82 -7.79 -7.45
N ASN A 89 1.08 -8.56 -8.28
CA ASN A 89 1.59 -9.07 -9.55
C ASN A 89 1.89 -7.95 -10.56
N ILE A 90 1.04 -6.93 -10.65
CA ILE A 90 1.27 -5.76 -11.51
C ILE A 90 2.54 -5.04 -11.09
N VAL A 91 2.69 -4.73 -9.80
CA VAL A 91 3.89 -4.06 -9.31
C VAL A 91 5.11 -4.94 -9.55
N ALA A 92 5.05 -6.23 -9.19
CA ALA A 92 6.15 -7.17 -9.40
C ALA A 92 6.60 -7.27 -10.87
N SER A 93 5.65 -7.14 -11.82
CA SER A 93 5.97 -7.16 -13.24
C SER A 93 6.56 -5.85 -13.80
N THR A 94 6.59 -4.79 -12.99
CA THR A 94 7.00 -3.43 -13.42
C THR A 94 8.13 -2.82 -12.60
N ILE A 95 8.57 -3.48 -11.51
CA ILE A 95 9.67 -3.01 -10.67
C ILE A 95 11.01 -3.11 -11.38
N GLU A 96 11.94 -2.24 -10.97
CA GLU A 96 13.34 -2.32 -11.40
C GLU A 96 14.04 -3.51 -10.72
N GLU A 97 15.14 -3.99 -11.30
CA GLU A 97 15.87 -5.20 -10.85
C GLU A 97 16.42 -5.09 -9.42
N ASP A 98 16.56 -3.88 -8.90
CA ASP A 98 17.15 -3.59 -7.59
C ASP A 98 16.12 -3.26 -6.51
N VAL A 99 14.82 -3.49 -6.76
CA VAL A 99 13.80 -3.37 -5.72
C VAL A 99 13.88 -4.56 -4.77
N ASP A 100 13.90 -4.27 -3.48
CA ASP A 100 14.01 -5.27 -2.42
C ASP A 100 12.65 -5.70 -1.86
N ILE A 101 11.70 -4.75 -1.80
CA ILE A 101 10.42 -4.94 -1.10
C ILE A 101 9.26 -4.37 -1.89
N ILE A 102 8.17 -5.13 -1.97
CA ILE A 102 6.84 -4.64 -2.35
C ILE A 102 6.03 -4.49 -1.07
N ALA A 103 5.62 -3.26 -0.77
CA ALA A 103 4.94 -2.93 0.48
C ALA A 103 3.47 -2.58 0.30
N MET A 104 2.61 -3.06 1.21
CA MET A 104 1.17 -2.79 1.23
C MET A 104 0.67 -2.42 2.62
N GLY A 105 -0.33 -1.53 2.67
CA GLY A 105 -1.00 -1.08 3.89
C GLY A 105 -2.12 -2.03 4.35
N ILE A 106 -1.87 -3.33 4.42
CA ILE A 106 -2.81 -4.30 4.97
C ILE A 106 -2.77 -4.24 6.49
N HIS A 107 -3.95 -4.22 7.12
CA HIS A 107 -4.09 -4.18 8.57
C HIS A 107 -5.13 -5.19 9.07
N ASN A 108 -5.15 -5.45 10.37
CA ASN A 108 -6.16 -6.28 11.01
C ASN A 108 -7.53 -5.57 11.03
N GLY A 109 -8.61 -6.34 11.01
CA GLY A 109 -9.99 -5.83 11.08
C GLY A 109 -10.80 -6.02 9.80
N THR A 110 -10.25 -6.69 8.79
CA THR A 110 -11.01 -7.17 7.62
C THR A 110 -10.86 -8.68 7.48
N ASP A 111 -11.99 -9.38 7.32
CA ASP A 111 -12.02 -10.85 7.19
C ASP A 111 -11.77 -11.33 5.75
N TYR A 112 -11.22 -10.46 4.89
CA TYR A 112 -10.91 -10.84 3.51
C TYR A 112 -9.65 -11.72 3.45
N TYR A 113 -9.72 -12.77 2.64
CA TYR A 113 -8.58 -13.68 2.46
C TYR A 113 -7.31 -12.92 2.06
N ASP A 114 -7.42 -11.94 1.16
CA ASP A 114 -6.28 -11.17 0.65
C ASP A 114 -5.74 -10.10 1.64
N CYS A 115 -6.26 -10.10 2.87
CA CYS A 115 -5.71 -9.35 4.02
C CYS A 115 -5.08 -10.29 5.07
N SER A 116 -4.94 -11.59 4.78
CA SER A 116 -4.45 -12.58 5.75
C SER A 116 -2.94 -12.87 5.60
N LYS A 117 -2.32 -13.33 6.69
CA LYS A 117 -0.93 -13.82 6.67
C LYS A 117 -0.75 -14.99 5.71
N LYS A 118 -1.77 -15.86 5.58
CA LYS A 118 -1.76 -16.97 4.64
C LYS A 118 -1.69 -16.49 3.19
N PHE A 119 -2.46 -15.46 2.85
CA PHE A 119 -2.39 -14.86 1.53
C PHE A 119 -0.99 -14.29 1.24
N ILE A 120 -0.41 -13.54 2.18
CA ILE A 120 0.94 -12.96 2.02
C ILE A 120 1.99 -14.05 1.80
N SER A 121 1.95 -15.13 2.59
CA SER A 121 2.85 -16.27 2.40
C SER A 121 2.70 -16.91 1.00
N THR A 122 1.46 -17.08 0.53
CA THR A 122 1.18 -17.64 -0.80
C THR A 122 1.71 -16.72 -1.91
N MET A 123 1.53 -15.42 -1.79
CA MET A 123 2.05 -14.46 -2.75
C MET A 123 3.58 -14.39 -2.72
N GLN A 124 4.21 -14.55 -1.55
CA GLN A 124 5.66 -14.62 -1.43
C GLN A 124 6.22 -15.85 -2.18
N ASP A 125 5.59 -17.01 -2.01
CA ASP A 125 6.00 -18.24 -2.74
C ASP A 125 5.97 -18.02 -4.26
N ILE A 126 4.97 -17.27 -4.76
CA ILE A 126 4.91 -16.91 -6.19
C ILE A 126 6.09 -16.00 -6.57
N LEU A 127 6.35 -14.94 -5.80
CA LEU A 127 7.46 -14.03 -6.08
C LEU A 127 8.81 -14.74 -6.02
N ASP A 128 9.00 -15.63 -5.07
CA ASP A 128 10.24 -16.40 -4.91
C ASP A 128 10.55 -17.24 -6.15
N GLY A 129 9.52 -17.76 -6.82
CA GLY A 129 9.66 -18.47 -8.10
C GLY A 129 10.25 -17.59 -9.21
N TYR A 130 9.89 -16.32 -9.26
CA TYR A 130 10.36 -15.37 -10.27
C TYR A 130 11.65 -14.65 -9.86
N PHE A 131 11.75 -14.23 -8.63
CA PHE A 131 12.83 -13.35 -8.13
C PHE A 131 13.88 -14.09 -7.29
N LYS A 132 13.75 -15.40 -7.10
CA LYS A 132 14.70 -16.24 -6.35
C LYS A 132 14.96 -15.71 -4.93
N GLY A 133 13.91 -15.29 -4.25
CA GLY A 133 13.96 -14.75 -2.89
C GLY A 133 14.57 -13.35 -2.75
N LYS A 134 14.82 -12.63 -3.86
CA LYS A 134 15.39 -11.27 -3.80
C LYS A 134 14.35 -10.20 -3.47
N VAL A 135 13.09 -10.40 -3.84
CA VAL A 135 12.00 -9.44 -3.61
C VAL A 135 11.07 -9.99 -2.54
N ASN A 136 10.84 -9.21 -1.49
CA ASN A 136 9.96 -9.60 -0.40
C ASN A 136 8.67 -8.79 -0.41
N ILE A 137 7.55 -9.40 0.00
CA ILE A 137 6.33 -8.68 0.33
C ILE A 137 6.39 -8.31 1.80
N ASP A 138 6.17 -7.03 2.12
CA ASP A 138 6.13 -6.56 3.50
C ASP A 138 4.82 -5.82 3.79
N VAL A 139 4.19 -6.20 4.89
CA VAL A 139 2.90 -5.68 5.37
C VAL A 139 2.99 -5.39 6.87
N PRO A 140 3.78 -4.37 7.27
CA PRO A 140 4.14 -4.15 8.67
C PRO A 140 2.95 -3.91 9.59
N PHE A 141 1.81 -3.49 9.06
CA PHE A 141 0.59 -3.21 9.83
C PHE A 141 -0.39 -4.38 9.91
N ILE A 142 -0.02 -5.58 9.43
CA ILE A 142 -0.95 -6.73 9.34
C ILE A 142 -1.57 -7.12 10.69
N ASP A 143 -0.87 -6.90 11.79
CA ASP A 143 -1.35 -7.18 13.15
C ASP A 143 -1.91 -5.92 13.85
N TRP A 144 -1.89 -4.75 13.19
CA TRP A 144 -2.41 -3.50 13.74
C TRP A 144 -3.89 -3.34 13.44
N TYR A 145 -4.62 -2.74 14.40
CA TYR A 145 -5.97 -2.27 14.15
C TYR A 145 -5.97 -0.85 13.57
N LYS A 146 -7.08 -0.45 12.98
CA LYS A 146 -7.21 0.89 12.38
C LYS A 146 -6.86 2.02 13.37
N ASN A 147 -7.26 1.87 14.63
CA ASN A 147 -6.94 2.83 15.68
C ASN A 147 -5.43 2.95 15.97
N ASP A 148 -4.68 1.86 15.81
CA ASP A 148 -3.22 1.89 16.00
C ASP A 148 -2.55 2.67 14.89
N ILE A 149 -3.01 2.50 13.65
CA ILE A 149 -2.52 3.26 12.49
C ILE A 149 -2.81 4.76 12.67
N PHE A 150 -4.03 5.14 13.09
CA PHE A 150 -4.36 6.54 13.36
C PHE A 150 -3.53 7.13 14.51
N ARG A 151 -3.29 6.35 15.56
CA ARG A 151 -2.42 6.77 16.68
C ARG A 151 -0.99 6.99 16.18
N TYR A 152 -0.45 6.04 15.40
CA TYR A 152 0.87 6.17 14.78
C TYR A 152 0.95 7.39 13.88
N ALA A 153 -0.03 7.59 13.00
CA ALA A 153 -0.09 8.73 12.10
C ALA A 153 -0.04 10.07 12.85
N ARG A 154 -0.80 10.21 13.95
CA ARG A 154 -0.77 11.40 14.81
C ARG A 154 0.58 11.59 15.50
N THR A 155 1.17 10.51 16.03
CA THR A 155 2.48 10.58 16.72
C THR A 155 3.61 11.00 15.77
N LYS A 156 3.45 10.72 14.49
CA LYS A 156 4.44 11.04 13.44
C LYS A 156 4.10 12.29 12.63
N ASP A 157 3.07 13.04 13.03
CA ASP A 157 2.60 14.23 12.32
C ASP A 157 2.34 13.98 10.84
N ILE A 158 1.80 12.79 10.51
CA ILE A 158 1.46 12.43 9.14
C ILE A 158 0.26 13.28 8.70
N PRO A 159 0.26 13.87 7.49
CA PRO A 159 -0.80 14.77 7.03
C PRO A 159 -2.08 14.01 6.67
N ILE A 160 -2.83 13.57 7.69
CA ILE A 160 -4.08 12.78 7.53
C ILE A 160 -5.12 13.56 6.71
N GLU A 161 -5.12 14.88 6.78
CA GLU A 161 -6.03 15.75 6.01
C GLU A 161 -5.80 15.66 4.49
N MET A 162 -4.64 15.21 4.04
CA MET A 162 -4.34 14.98 2.62
C MET A 162 -4.85 13.62 2.14
N THR A 163 -5.20 12.72 3.07
CA THR A 163 -5.64 11.37 2.72
C THR A 163 -7.11 11.32 2.32
N TYR A 164 -7.43 10.41 1.39
CA TYR A 164 -8.81 10.07 1.07
C TYR A 164 -9.23 8.85 1.89
N SER A 165 -10.40 8.95 2.54
CA SER A 165 -11.06 7.82 3.17
C SER A 165 -12.54 7.85 2.79
N SER A 166 -13.03 6.75 2.23
CA SER A 166 -14.45 6.57 1.97
C SER A 166 -15.30 6.60 3.26
N GLU A 167 -14.67 6.37 4.41
CA GLU A 167 -15.31 6.43 5.73
C GLU A 167 -15.60 7.87 6.18
N LYS A 168 -14.94 8.89 5.61
CA LYS A 168 -15.28 10.31 5.90
C LYS A 168 -16.66 10.72 5.42
N GLN A 169 -17.30 9.96 4.52
CA GLN A 169 -18.66 10.25 4.04
C GLN A 169 -19.76 9.77 5.01
N SER A 170 -19.44 8.98 6.04
CA SER A 170 -20.41 8.47 7.02
C SER A 170 -20.49 9.30 8.31
N PHE A 171 -19.70 10.35 8.47
CA PHE A 171 -19.69 11.24 9.64
C PHE A 171 -20.06 12.69 9.28
N THR A 172 -21.14 12.89 8.55
CA THR A 172 -21.85 14.18 8.54
C THR A 172 -23.09 14.02 9.40
N PRO A 173 -23.26 14.81 10.48
CA PRO A 173 -24.42 14.75 11.36
C PRO A 173 -25.71 15.12 10.65
#